data_85053e73ecac66c9ff2e156c84f58e5d
#
_entry.id   85053e73ecac66c9ff2e156c84f58e5d
#
_cell.length_a   1.000
_cell.length_b   1.000
_cell.length_c   1.000
_cell.angle_alpha   90.00
_cell.angle_beta   90.00
_cell.angle_gamma   90.00
#
_symmetry.space_group_name_H-M   'P 1'
#
loop_
_entity.id
_entity.type
_entity.pdbx_description
1 polymer ?
#
loop_
_entity_poly.entity_id
_entity_poly.type
_entity_poly.pdbx_seq_one_letter_code
_entity_poly.pdbx_strand_id
1 'polypeptide(L)'
;VAISGAGEIGIGDLITAMIPLPGDNNTGALAVYGRNKSVILYGGSTATWSVGNAATDAGAVPYTGQYAAGGAYVLDDRGVTSLKAVQEFGNFNAASVSKAVQPYIDARVNLAIASSVLRSQDQYRIYFTDGTGLAFRVSQGMVAAVMPFTYLNAVTCICSGENTNGQEVVYFGSTNGMV
;
A
#
# COMPACT_ATOMS: atom_id res chain seq x y z
N VAL A 1 32.68 6.03 -3.09
CA VAL A 1 33.21 4.71 -3.43
C VAL A 1 32.02 3.82 -3.75
N ALA A 2 31.84 3.48 -5.03
CA ALA A 2 30.77 2.53 -5.41
C ALA A 2 31.18 1.15 -4.90
N ILE A 3 30.34 0.58 -4.03
CA ILE A 3 30.47 -0.82 -3.62
C ILE A 3 29.96 -1.67 -4.78
N SER A 4 30.72 -2.67 -5.18
CA SER A 4 30.31 -3.60 -6.25
C SER A 4 28.94 -4.19 -5.93
N GLY A 5 27.97 -4.05 -6.82
CA GLY A 5 26.60 -4.48 -6.62
C GLY A 5 25.66 -3.44 -5.95
N ALA A 6 26.15 -2.26 -5.60
CA ALA A 6 25.32 -1.15 -5.14
C ALA A 6 24.94 -0.23 -6.31
N GLY A 7 23.71 0.28 -6.27
CA GLY A 7 23.23 1.27 -7.23
C GLY A 7 22.27 2.24 -6.55
N GLU A 8 22.19 3.45 -7.08
CA GLU A 8 21.26 4.49 -6.63
C GLU A 8 20.36 4.88 -7.80
N ILE A 9 19.07 4.89 -7.56
CA ILE A 9 18.05 5.31 -8.53
C ILE A 9 17.19 6.39 -7.90
N GLY A 10 17.31 7.61 -8.40
CA GLY A 10 16.47 8.73 -7.98
C GLY A 10 15.11 8.69 -8.67
N ILE A 11 14.03 8.73 -7.89
CA ILE A 11 12.68 8.90 -8.44
C ILE A 11 12.23 10.37 -8.48
N GLY A 12 13.03 11.27 -7.89
CA GLY A 12 12.74 12.71 -7.85
C GLY A 12 11.54 13.09 -6.96
N ASP A 13 11.26 12.30 -5.94
CA ASP A 13 10.24 12.54 -4.91
C ASP A 13 10.62 11.82 -3.61
N LEU A 14 9.99 12.19 -2.49
CA LEU A 14 10.17 11.50 -1.21
C LEU A 14 9.54 10.11 -1.27
N ILE A 15 10.33 9.07 -1.08
CA ILE A 15 9.85 7.69 -1.08
C ILE A 15 8.99 7.45 0.17
N THR A 16 7.76 7.02 -0.03
CA THR A 16 6.77 6.74 1.01
C THR A 16 6.45 5.26 1.18
N ALA A 17 6.56 4.48 0.10
CA ALA A 17 6.35 3.03 0.14
C ALA A 17 7.14 2.31 -0.97
N MET A 18 7.51 1.07 -0.68
CA MET A 18 8.06 0.12 -1.66
C MET A 18 7.30 -1.19 -1.53
N ILE A 19 6.73 -1.68 -2.61
CA ILE A 19 5.87 -2.86 -2.62
C ILE A 19 6.38 -3.84 -3.67
N PRO A 20 6.80 -5.05 -3.29
CA PRO A 20 7.18 -6.07 -4.26
C PRO A 20 5.97 -6.48 -5.09
N LEU A 21 6.14 -6.55 -6.39
CA LEU A 21 5.13 -7.03 -7.33
C LEU A 21 5.52 -8.40 -7.85
N PRO A 22 4.55 -9.24 -8.26
CA PRO A 22 4.87 -10.45 -8.98
C PRO A 22 5.59 -10.07 -10.28
N GLY A 23 6.80 -10.58 -10.42
CA GLY A 23 7.56 -10.52 -11.67
C GLY A 23 7.25 -11.71 -12.58
N ASP A 24 7.87 -11.72 -13.75
CA ASP A 24 7.97 -12.92 -14.55
C ASP A 24 9.10 -13.84 -14.03
N ASN A 25 9.29 -15.01 -14.68
CA ASN A 25 10.27 -16.01 -14.24
C ASN A 25 11.73 -15.48 -14.22
N ASN A 26 12.02 -14.35 -14.83
CA ASN A 26 13.37 -13.81 -15.01
C ASN A 26 13.54 -12.40 -14.45
N THR A 27 12.46 -11.67 -14.20
CA THR A 27 12.50 -10.25 -13.81
C THR A 27 11.67 -10.00 -12.57
N GLY A 28 12.31 -9.58 -11.47
CA GLY A 28 11.62 -9.02 -10.33
C GLY A 28 11.01 -7.67 -10.70
N ALA A 29 9.92 -7.29 -10.05
CA ALA A 29 9.33 -5.97 -10.15
C ALA A 29 9.08 -5.38 -8.75
N LEU A 30 9.42 -4.10 -8.57
CA LEU A 30 9.21 -3.37 -7.33
C LEU A 30 8.49 -2.07 -7.63
N ALA A 31 7.29 -1.90 -7.10
CA ALA A 31 6.62 -0.61 -7.12
C ALA A 31 7.25 0.30 -6.07
N VAL A 32 7.71 1.46 -6.49
CA VAL A 32 8.28 2.49 -5.63
C VAL A 32 7.36 3.71 -5.70
N TYR A 33 6.79 4.06 -4.57
CA TYR A 33 5.89 5.20 -4.44
C TYR A 33 6.62 6.36 -3.79
N GLY A 34 6.54 7.51 -4.44
CA GLY A 34 6.77 8.79 -3.82
C GLY A 34 5.49 9.35 -3.23
N ARG A 35 5.55 10.59 -2.71
CA ARG A 35 4.36 11.26 -2.21
C ARG A 35 3.38 11.62 -3.34
N ASN A 36 3.89 11.97 -4.53
CA ASN A 36 3.10 12.49 -5.64
C ASN A 36 3.24 11.70 -6.93
N LYS A 37 4.11 10.72 -6.99
CA LYS A 37 4.32 9.88 -8.18
C LYS A 37 4.72 8.46 -7.82
N SER A 38 4.58 7.55 -8.76
CA SER A 38 5.00 6.18 -8.63
C SER A 38 5.77 5.69 -9.86
N VAL A 39 6.73 4.81 -9.62
CA VAL A 39 7.54 4.16 -10.64
C VAL A 39 7.60 2.66 -10.37
N ILE A 40 7.89 1.88 -11.39
CA ILE A 40 8.18 0.46 -11.26
C ILE A 40 9.65 0.24 -11.62
N LEU A 41 10.38 -0.37 -10.70
CA LEU A 41 11.73 -0.84 -10.93
C LEU A 41 11.68 -2.29 -11.37
N TYR A 42 12.22 -2.57 -12.53
CA TYR A 42 12.37 -3.91 -13.09
C TYR A 42 13.82 -4.35 -13.02
N GLY A 43 14.04 -5.66 -12.92
CA GLY A 43 15.36 -6.29 -13.01
C GLY A 43 15.79 -7.01 -11.72
N GLY A 44 16.59 -8.07 -11.89
CA GLY A 44 17.10 -8.89 -10.80
C GLY A 44 18.49 -8.47 -10.27
N SER A 45 19.15 -7.51 -10.92
CA SER A 45 20.49 -7.04 -10.53
C SER A 45 20.70 -5.60 -10.93
N THR A 46 21.68 -4.94 -10.34
CA THR A 46 22.04 -3.54 -10.66
C THR A 46 22.39 -3.33 -12.13
N ALA A 47 22.90 -4.35 -12.81
CA ALA A 47 23.24 -4.28 -14.23
C ALA A 47 22.00 -4.34 -15.16
N THR A 48 20.87 -4.82 -14.67
CA THR A 48 19.64 -5.02 -15.44
C THR A 48 18.48 -4.13 -14.98
N TRP A 49 18.71 -3.26 -13.99
CA TRP A 49 17.67 -2.38 -13.51
C TRP A 49 17.21 -1.40 -14.58
N SER A 50 15.90 -1.32 -14.71
CA SER A 50 15.24 -0.32 -15.54
C SER A 50 14.04 0.26 -14.79
N VAL A 51 13.78 1.54 -15.00
CA VAL A 51 12.68 2.26 -14.33
C VAL A 51 11.60 2.56 -15.35
N GLY A 52 10.40 2.07 -15.10
CA GLY A 52 9.19 2.43 -15.83
C GLY A 52 8.31 3.37 -15.00
N ASN A 53 7.74 4.38 -15.62
CA ASN A 53 6.75 5.24 -14.97
C ASN A 53 5.45 4.47 -14.79
N ALA A 54 4.94 4.39 -13.56
CA ALA A 54 3.61 3.85 -13.28
C ALA A 54 2.57 4.98 -13.31
N ALA A 55 2.83 6.07 -12.59
CA ALA A 55 2.01 7.28 -12.64
C ALA A 55 2.86 8.52 -12.30
N THR A 56 2.57 9.62 -12.95
CA THR A 56 3.26 10.90 -12.75
C THR A 56 2.56 11.82 -11.75
N ASP A 57 1.35 11.48 -11.36
CA ASP A 57 0.46 12.29 -10.51
C ASP A 57 -0.26 11.45 -9.43
N ALA A 58 0.17 10.21 -9.21
CA ALA A 58 -0.36 9.33 -8.17
C ALA A 58 0.78 8.76 -7.34
N GLY A 59 0.73 9.00 -6.04
CA GLY A 59 1.72 8.54 -5.07
C GLY A 59 1.10 7.73 -3.95
N ALA A 60 1.69 7.81 -2.76
CA ALA A 60 1.17 7.15 -1.57
C ALA A 60 1.39 7.99 -0.32
N VAL A 61 0.42 7.98 0.57
CA VAL A 61 0.57 8.41 1.96
C VAL A 61 1.48 7.40 2.68
N PRO A 62 2.44 7.86 3.50
CA PRO A 62 3.32 6.96 4.25
C PRO A 62 2.55 5.89 5.04
N TYR A 63 3.12 4.70 5.17
CA TYR A 63 2.59 3.55 5.93
C TYR A 63 1.28 2.94 5.40
N THR A 64 0.82 3.34 4.21
CA THR A 64 -0.43 2.81 3.64
C THR A 64 -0.23 1.78 2.52
N GLY A 65 1.01 1.58 2.09
CA GLY A 65 1.30 0.67 0.99
C GLY A 65 1.28 -0.80 1.39
N GLN A 66 0.46 -1.62 0.72
CA GLN A 66 0.34 -3.06 0.95
C GLN A 66 0.13 -3.82 -0.36
N TYR A 67 0.62 -5.06 -0.39
CA TYR A 67 0.31 -6.01 -1.46
C TYR A 67 -0.78 -6.98 -0.99
N ALA A 68 -1.90 -7.02 -1.71
CA ALA A 68 -3.04 -7.88 -1.39
C ALA A 68 -3.76 -8.35 -2.65
N ALA A 69 -4.24 -9.58 -2.66
CA ALA A 69 -5.11 -10.15 -3.70
C ALA A 69 -4.64 -9.87 -5.16
N GLY A 70 -3.32 -9.92 -5.38
CA GLY A 70 -2.73 -9.73 -6.71
C GLY A 70 -2.49 -8.27 -7.12
N GLY A 71 -2.66 -7.30 -6.23
CA GLY A 71 -2.42 -5.88 -6.50
C GLY A 71 -1.70 -5.15 -5.37
N ALA A 72 -0.98 -4.08 -5.71
CA ALA A 72 -0.44 -3.14 -4.74
C ALA A 72 -1.48 -2.05 -4.47
N TYR A 73 -1.88 -1.93 -3.21
CA TYR A 73 -2.85 -0.93 -2.75
C TYR A 73 -2.16 0.13 -1.93
N VAL A 74 -2.54 1.38 -2.16
CA VAL A 74 -2.05 2.56 -1.44
C VAL A 74 -3.18 3.54 -1.20
N LEU A 75 -3.05 4.36 -0.16
CA LEU A 75 -3.84 5.56 0.03
C LEU A 75 -3.09 6.74 -0.61
N ASP A 76 -3.77 7.49 -1.44
CA ASP A 76 -3.31 8.78 -2.00
C ASP A 76 -4.26 9.91 -1.58
N ASP A 77 -3.94 11.14 -1.87
CA ASP A 77 -4.77 12.32 -1.55
C ASP A 77 -6.19 12.23 -2.14
N ARG A 78 -6.35 11.47 -3.22
CA ARG A 78 -7.61 11.29 -3.94
C ARG A 78 -8.33 9.99 -3.60
N GLY A 79 -7.85 9.23 -2.61
CA GLY A 79 -8.46 7.99 -2.15
C GLY A 79 -7.55 6.77 -2.27
N VAL A 80 -8.13 5.59 -2.03
CA VAL A 80 -7.41 4.32 -2.20
C VAL A 80 -7.36 3.96 -3.68
N THR A 81 -6.19 3.57 -4.15
CA THR A 81 -5.97 3.09 -5.51
C THR A 81 -5.18 1.79 -5.51
N SER A 82 -5.29 1.03 -6.60
CA SER A 82 -4.41 -0.09 -6.88
C SER A 82 -3.55 0.21 -8.11
N LEU A 83 -2.32 -0.28 -8.11
CA LEU A 83 -1.40 -0.09 -9.23
C LEU A 83 -1.96 -0.69 -10.53
N LYS A 84 -2.61 -1.85 -10.46
CA LYS A 84 -3.25 -2.49 -11.61
C LYS A 84 -4.30 -1.57 -12.25
N ALA A 85 -5.17 -0.97 -11.45
CA ALA A 85 -6.19 -0.06 -11.97
C ALA A 85 -5.58 1.20 -12.59
N VAL A 86 -4.52 1.75 -11.99
CA VAL A 86 -3.79 2.90 -12.56
C VAL A 86 -3.21 2.56 -13.94
N GLN A 87 -2.62 1.37 -14.09
CA GLN A 87 -2.07 0.93 -15.38
C GLN A 87 -3.16 0.73 -16.46
N GLU A 88 -4.31 0.16 -16.08
CA GLU A 88 -5.40 -0.09 -17.04
C GLU A 88 -6.09 1.21 -17.50
N PHE A 89 -6.34 2.12 -16.59
CA PHE A 89 -7.12 3.33 -16.89
C PHE A 89 -6.28 4.56 -17.24
N GLY A 90 -4.98 4.55 -16.91
CA GLY A 90 -4.09 5.69 -17.15
C GLY A 90 -4.52 7.00 -16.47
N ASN A 91 -5.58 6.95 -15.67
CA ASN A 91 -6.17 8.10 -14.98
C ASN A 91 -6.52 7.71 -13.54
N PHE A 92 -5.95 8.42 -12.59
CA PHE A 92 -6.13 8.16 -11.18
C PHE A 92 -7.62 8.21 -10.74
N ASN A 93 -8.37 9.20 -11.21
CA ASN A 93 -9.78 9.33 -10.84
C ASN A 93 -10.63 8.13 -11.30
N ALA A 94 -10.29 7.54 -12.44
CA ALA A 94 -10.94 6.33 -12.92
C ALA A 94 -10.46 5.08 -12.18
N ALA A 95 -9.24 5.10 -11.67
CA ALA A 95 -8.59 3.99 -10.97
C ALA A 95 -8.88 3.95 -9.46
N SER A 96 -9.47 5.00 -8.87
CA SER A 96 -9.80 5.00 -7.45
C SER A 96 -10.83 3.93 -7.13
N VAL A 97 -10.48 3.06 -6.17
CA VAL A 97 -11.34 1.96 -5.71
C VAL A 97 -12.15 2.32 -4.46
N SER A 98 -12.05 3.55 -3.99
CA SER A 98 -12.65 4.04 -2.74
C SER A 98 -13.76 5.07 -2.92
N LYS A 99 -14.27 5.28 -4.14
CA LYS A 99 -15.26 6.34 -4.44
C LYS A 99 -16.49 6.33 -3.51
N ALA A 100 -16.95 5.15 -3.10
CA ALA A 100 -18.12 5.04 -2.22
C ALA A 100 -17.91 5.64 -0.82
N VAL A 101 -16.64 5.72 -0.38
CA VAL A 101 -16.25 6.21 0.97
C VAL A 101 -15.36 7.44 0.89
N GLN A 102 -15.31 8.10 -0.26
CA GLN A 102 -14.43 9.24 -0.49
C GLN A 102 -14.57 10.36 0.57
N PRO A 103 -15.77 10.81 0.98
CA PRO A 103 -15.89 11.84 2.00
C PRO A 103 -15.30 11.44 3.36
N TYR A 104 -15.32 10.13 3.67
CA TYR A 104 -14.71 9.62 4.89
C TYR A 104 -13.18 9.67 4.82
N ILE A 105 -12.62 9.36 3.65
CA ILE A 105 -11.18 9.40 3.38
C ILE A 105 -10.68 10.84 3.37
N ASP A 106 -11.35 11.74 2.67
CA ASP A 106 -10.95 13.15 2.53
C ASP A 106 -10.74 13.83 3.90
N ALA A 107 -11.60 13.49 4.85
CA ALA A 107 -11.48 14.00 6.22
C ALA A 107 -10.31 13.41 7.01
N ARG A 108 -9.70 12.29 6.57
CA ARG A 108 -8.75 11.46 7.34
C ARG A 108 -7.46 11.12 6.61
N VAL A 109 -7.27 11.52 5.38
CA VAL A 109 -6.08 11.17 4.59
C VAL A 109 -4.77 11.50 5.32
N ASN A 110 -4.71 12.63 6.00
CA ASN A 110 -3.56 13.07 6.79
C ASN A 110 -3.45 12.42 8.18
N LEU A 111 -4.44 11.62 8.57
CA LEU A 111 -4.45 10.88 9.84
C LEU A 111 -4.03 9.43 9.66
N ALA A 112 -3.75 8.97 8.45
CA ALA A 112 -3.30 7.60 8.20
C ALA A 112 -1.96 7.35 8.87
N ILE A 113 -1.86 6.27 9.66
CA ILE A 113 -0.67 5.97 10.46
C ILE A 113 -0.15 4.55 10.25
N ALA A 114 -1.00 3.62 9.85
CA ALA A 114 -0.63 2.24 9.62
C ALA A 114 -1.57 1.56 8.63
N SER A 115 -1.11 0.50 8.02
CA SER A 115 -1.94 -0.38 7.21
C SER A 115 -1.56 -1.84 7.40
N SER A 116 -2.48 -2.74 7.13
CA SER A 116 -2.23 -4.18 7.18
C SER A 116 -3.04 -4.93 6.14
N VAL A 117 -2.60 -6.16 5.86
CA VAL A 117 -3.35 -7.13 5.08
C VAL A 117 -3.74 -8.28 5.98
N LEU A 118 -5.02 -8.62 6.00
CA LEU A 118 -5.54 -9.86 6.57
C LEU A 118 -5.85 -10.81 5.41
N ARG A 119 -4.93 -11.75 5.18
CA ARG A 119 -5.02 -12.70 4.06
C ARG A 119 -6.19 -13.66 4.20
N SER A 120 -6.46 -14.12 5.43
CA SER A 120 -7.58 -15.02 5.73
C SER A 120 -8.96 -14.43 5.45
N GLN A 121 -9.06 -13.10 5.34
CA GLN A 121 -10.30 -12.37 5.11
C GLN A 121 -10.29 -11.59 3.78
N ASP A 122 -9.21 -11.68 3.00
CA ASP A 122 -9.00 -10.88 1.79
C ASP A 122 -9.17 -9.38 2.04
N GLN A 123 -8.62 -8.88 3.16
CA GLN A 123 -8.81 -7.50 3.57
C GLN A 123 -7.50 -6.72 3.53
N TYR A 124 -7.56 -5.54 2.93
CA TYR A 124 -6.62 -4.45 3.13
C TYR A 124 -7.23 -3.45 4.11
N ARG A 125 -6.52 -3.11 5.18
CA ARG A 125 -6.99 -2.21 6.25
C ARG A 125 -6.08 -1.01 6.38
N ILE A 126 -6.69 0.17 6.60
CA ILE A 126 -6.01 1.43 6.92
C ILE A 126 -6.48 1.87 8.30
N TYR A 127 -5.53 2.34 9.10
CA TYR A 127 -5.76 2.82 10.46
C TYR A 127 -5.43 4.30 10.56
N PHE A 128 -6.27 5.05 11.28
CA PHE A 128 -6.14 6.48 11.48
C PHE A 128 -5.85 6.82 12.94
N THR A 129 -5.17 7.95 13.16
CA THR A 129 -4.78 8.42 14.50
C THR A 129 -5.98 8.77 15.39
N ASP A 130 -7.17 8.95 14.82
CA ASP A 130 -8.42 9.20 15.55
C ASP A 130 -9.08 7.93 16.12
N GLY A 131 -8.43 6.77 16.02
CA GLY A 131 -8.94 5.48 16.47
C GLY A 131 -9.89 4.81 15.49
N THR A 132 -10.15 5.42 14.34
CA THR A 132 -10.98 4.83 13.29
C THR A 132 -10.14 4.10 12.25
N GLY A 133 -10.79 3.38 11.36
CA GLY A 133 -10.14 2.73 10.22
C GLY A 133 -11.13 2.30 9.14
N LEU A 134 -10.58 1.86 8.03
CA LEU A 134 -11.32 1.31 6.91
C LEU A 134 -10.76 -0.07 6.55
N ALA A 135 -11.64 -1.05 6.43
CA ALA A 135 -11.34 -2.37 5.90
C ALA A 135 -11.92 -2.48 4.48
N PHE A 136 -11.05 -2.71 3.52
CA PHE A 136 -11.39 -2.95 2.13
C PHE A 136 -11.30 -4.45 1.87
N ARG A 137 -12.41 -5.09 1.54
CA ARG A 137 -12.39 -6.46 1.04
C ARG A 137 -11.95 -6.44 -0.41
N VAL A 138 -10.82 -7.07 -0.69
CA VAL A 138 -10.19 -7.07 -2.01
C VAL A 138 -10.24 -8.47 -2.62
N SER A 139 -10.62 -8.57 -3.87
CA SER A 139 -10.67 -9.84 -4.60
C SER A 139 -10.31 -9.59 -6.06
N GLN A 140 -9.38 -10.36 -6.59
CA GLN A 140 -8.94 -10.29 -8.00
C GLN A 140 -8.54 -8.87 -8.46
N GLY A 141 -7.95 -8.09 -7.55
CA GLY A 141 -7.53 -6.71 -7.83
C GLY A 141 -8.66 -5.66 -7.76
N MET A 142 -9.87 -6.06 -7.34
CA MET A 142 -11.02 -5.16 -7.16
C MET A 142 -11.42 -5.06 -5.69
N VAL A 143 -12.03 -3.94 -5.31
CA VAL A 143 -12.65 -3.76 -4.00
C VAL A 143 -14.11 -4.20 -4.08
N ALA A 144 -14.46 -5.26 -3.34
CA ALA A 144 -15.81 -5.79 -3.29
C ALA A 144 -16.67 -5.11 -2.22
N ALA A 145 -16.07 -4.66 -1.11
CA ALA A 145 -16.77 -4.00 -0.01
C ALA A 145 -15.82 -3.11 0.78
N VAL A 146 -16.36 -2.08 1.42
CA VAL A 146 -15.62 -1.21 2.35
C VAL A 146 -16.42 -1.11 3.64
N MET A 147 -15.74 -1.32 4.78
CA MET A 147 -16.35 -1.28 6.11
C MET A 147 -15.54 -0.35 7.02
N PRO A 148 -16.14 0.67 7.60
CA PRO A 148 -15.53 1.43 8.67
C PRO A 148 -15.49 0.60 9.96
N PHE A 149 -14.45 0.83 10.76
CA PHE A 149 -14.36 0.25 12.10
C PHE A 149 -13.74 1.27 13.07
N THR A 150 -13.88 1.00 14.36
CA THR A 150 -13.33 1.85 15.42
C THR A 150 -12.72 0.99 16.51
N TYR A 151 -11.54 1.36 16.98
CA TYR A 151 -10.91 0.82 18.17
C TYR A 151 -11.05 1.80 19.34
N LEU A 152 -11.07 1.28 20.56
CA LEU A 152 -11.12 2.10 21.77
C LEU A 152 -9.90 3.04 21.87
N ASN A 153 -8.73 2.54 21.47
CA ASN A 153 -7.49 3.30 21.41
C ASN A 153 -6.94 3.25 19.97
N ALA A 154 -6.36 4.36 19.52
CA ALA A 154 -5.78 4.42 18.19
C ALA A 154 -4.62 3.41 18.06
N VAL A 155 -4.59 2.74 16.92
CA VAL A 155 -3.49 1.85 16.53
C VAL A 155 -2.31 2.71 16.08
N THR A 156 -1.11 2.42 16.59
CA THR A 156 0.12 3.15 16.23
C THR A 156 1.02 2.36 15.29
N CYS A 157 1.03 1.06 15.42
CA CYS A 157 1.75 0.14 14.54
C CYS A 157 1.01 -1.19 14.47
N ILE A 158 1.23 -1.94 13.40
CA ILE A 158 0.54 -3.21 13.18
C ILE A 158 1.43 -4.15 12.38
N CYS A 159 1.32 -5.43 12.67
CA CYS A 159 1.87 -6.48 11.85
C CYS A 159 0.93 -7.70 11.86
N SER A 160 0.96 -8.47 10.80
CA SER A 160 0.32 -9.79 10.73
C SER A 160 1.36 -10.88 10.58
N GLY A 161 1.09 -12.03 11.14
CA GLY A 161 1.93 -13.21 11.08
C GLY A 161 1.09 -14.46 11.27
N GLU A 162 1.75 -15.62 11.28
CA GLU A 162 1.11 -16.89 11.55
C GLU A 162 1.56 -17.42 12.92
N ASN A 163 0.63 -17.95 13.68
CA ASN A 163 0.95 -18.67 14.91
C ASN A 163 1.48 -20.08 14.60
N THR A 164 1.87 -20.81 15.64
CA THR A 164 2.39 -22.19 15.53
C THR A 164 1.40 -23.17 14.89
N ASN A 165 0.12 -22.84 14.83
CA ASN A 165 -0.93 -23.64 14.22
C ASN A 165 -1.26 -23.21 12.78
N GLY A 166 -0.47 -22.30 12.20
CA GLY A 166 -0.71 -21.76 10.86
C GLY A 166 -1.92 -20.81 10.75
N GLN A 167 -2.44 -20.33 11.89
CA GLN A 167 -3.54 -19.35 11.89
C GLN A 167 -2.97 -17.94 11.81
N GLU A 168 -3.57 -17.10 10.98
CA GLU A 168 -3.21 -15.70 10.91
C GLU A 168 -3.56 -14.96 12.20
N VAL A 169 -2.58 -14.26 12.76
CA VAL A 169 -2.71 -13.43 13.95
C VAL A 169 -2.26 -12.01 13.62
N VAL A 170 -3.01 -11.04 14.09
CA VAL A 170 -2.68 -9.62 13.93
C VAL A 170 -2.29 -9.05 15.28
N TYR A 171 -1.10 -8.49 15.36
CA TYR A 171 -0.59 -7.77 16.52
C TYR A 171 -0.60 -6.27 16.21
N PHE A 172 -1.02 -5.46 17.14
CA PHE A 172 -0.98 -4.00 17.01
C PHE A 172 -0.60 -3.34 18.32
N GLY A 173 0.21 -2.30 18.22
CA GLY A 173 0.47 -1.40 19.33
C GLY A 173 -0.58 -0.28 19.36
N SER A 174 -1.00 0.12 20.54
CA SER A 174 -1.98 1.18 20.74
C SER A 174 -1.38 2.39 21.46
N THR A 175 -2.06 3.52 21.38
CA THR A 175 -1.61 4.80 22.01
C THR A 175 -1.48 4.74 23.52
N ASN A 176 -2.11 3.76 24.19
CA ASN A 176 -1.99 3.53 25.63
C ASN A 176 -0.86 2.56 26.03
N GLY A 177 0.00 2.16 25.07
CA GLY A 177 1.12 1.27 25.29
C GLY A 177 0.79 -0.22 25.42
N MET A 178 -0.43 -0.61 25.05
CA MET A 178 -0.84 -2.02 25.00
C MET A 178 -0.61 -2.63 23.62
N VAL A 179 -0.37 -3.94 23.62
CA VAL A 179 -0.29 -4.80 22.42
C VAL A 179 -1.42 -5.80 22.45
#